data_07927bbd404e8076d9356d2ecea08eeb
#
_entry.id   07927bbd404e8076d9356d2ecea08eeb
#
_cell.length_a   1.000
_cell.length_b   1.000
_cell.length_c   1.000
_cell.angle_alpha   90.00
_cell.angle_beta   90.00
_cell.angle_gamma   90.00
#
_symmetry.space_group_name_H-M   'P 1'
#
loop_
_entity.id
_entity.type
_entity.pdbx_description
1 polymer ?
#
loop_
_entity_poly.entity_id
_entity_poly.type
_entity_poly.pdbx_seq_one_letter_code
_entity_poly.pdbx_strand_id
1 'polypeptide(L)'
;LNQRFRRMFLVALLMGLALRVIFGRCAAVYGKAPDAPIEPDQLTAVTPDVTLEPVETPLVEEPAEPEPVLLGSFRITAYCSCEKCCGEWAKNRPNGIVYGAAGVELKAGVSCASPLPLGSVVEVEGLGEYIVQDRPAQWVIDKYGENQIDIYFDNHEAASAFGLKQLNVYLKGEPEK
;
A
#
# COMPACT_ATOMS: atom_id res chain seq x y z
N LEU A 1 -38.50 -4.19 -38.35
CA LEU A 1 -37.58 -4.33 -37.21
C LEU A 1 -36.44 -5.26 -37.64
N ASN A 2 -35.22 -4.70 -37.73
CA ASN A 2 -34.08 -5.26 -38.41
C ASN A 2 -33.60 -6.60 -37.78
N GLN A 3 -33.31 -7.60 -38.61
CA GLN A 3 -32.93 -8.98 -38.19
C GLN A 3 -31.70 -8.98 -37.25
N ARG A 4 -30.84 -7.97 -37.31
CA ARG A 4 -29.70 -7.82 -36.39
C ARG A 4 -30.13 -7.48 -34.95
N PHE A 5 -31.22 -6.74 -34.78
CA PHE A 5 -31.75 -6.39 -33.45
C PHE A 5 -32.40 -7.61 -32.74
N ARG A 6 -33.05 -8.49 -33.48
CA ARG A 6 -33.66 -9.73 -32.91
C ARG A 6 -32.58 -10.71 -32.44
N ARG A 7 -31.42 -10.78 -33.12
CA ARG A 7 -30.32 -11.68 -32.70
C ARG A 7 -29.61 -11.18 -31.44
N MET A 8 -29.45 -9.86 -31.28
CA MET A 8 -28.86 -9.29 -30.06
C MET A 8 -29.74 -9.48 -28.83
N PHE A 9 -31.09 -9.41 -28.99
CA PHE A 9 -32.01 -9.64 -27.86
C PHE A 9 -32.05 -11.10 -27.43
N LEU A 10 -31.90 -12.05 -28.36
CA LEU A 10 -31.90 -13.47 -28.03
C LEU A 10 -30.62 -13.89 -27.29
N VAL A 11 -29.48 -13.34 -27.65
CA VAL A 11 -28.19 -13.62 -26.99
C VAL A 11 -28.17 -13.02 -25.57
N ALA A 12 -28.73 -11.84 -25.36
CA ALA A 12 -28.83 -11.23 -24.03
C ALA A 12 -29.74 -12.02 -23.08
N LEU A 13 -30.82 -12.59 -23.61
CA LEU A 13 -31.76 -13.40 -22.82
C LEU A 13 -31.16 -14.74 -22.41
N LEU A 14 -30.36 -15.38 -23.26
CA LEU A 14 -29.70 -16.66 -22.98
C LEU A 14 -28.51 -16.50 -22.01
N MET A 15 -27.78 -15.38 -22.06
CA MET A 15 -26.74 -15.11 -21.08
C MET A 15 -27.30 -14.79 -19.68
N GLY A 16 -28.48 -14.18 -19.57
CA GLY A 16 -29.15 -13.91 -18.29
C GLY A 16 -29.64 -15.16 -17.58
N LEU A 17 -29.97 -16.23 -18.34
CA LEU A 17 -30.46 -17.51 -17.77
C LEU A 17 -29.30 -18.39 -17.28
N ALA A 18 -28.12 -18.31 -17.92
CA ALA A 18 -26.92 -19.07 -17.53
C ALA A 18 -26.30 -18.60 -16.23
N LEU A 19 -26.43 -17.28 -15.89
CA LEU A 19 -25.84 -16.71 -14.69
C LEU A 19 -26.61 -17.04 -13.40
N ARG A 20 -27.85 -17.49 -13.47
CA ARG A 20 -28.67 -17.87 -12.30
C ARG A 20 -28.44 -19.30 -11.80
N VAL A 21 -27.76 -20.16 -12.55
CA VAL A 21 -27.50 -21.54 -12.17
C VAL A 21 -26.18 -21.70 -11.38
N ILE A 22 -25.27 -20.70 -11.43
CA ILE A 22 -23.95 -20.80 -10.80
C ILE A 22 -23.91 -20.24 -9.36
N PHE A 23 -24.90 -19.44 -8.95
CA PHE A 23 -24.94 -18.83 -7.61
C PHE A 23 -25.89 -19.48 -6.60
N GLY A 24 -26.37 -20.67 -6.87
CA GLY A 24 -27.25 -21.39 -5.96
C GLY A 24 -26.61 -22.67 -5.42
N ARG A 25 -25.68 -22.59 -4.47
CA ARG A 25 -25.40 -23.61 -3.43
C ARG A 25 -24.03 -23.35 -2.78
N CYS A 26 -24.00 -22.49 -1.80
CA CYS A 26 -23.05 -22.57 -0.70
C CYS A 26 -23.82 -22.26 0.59
N ALA A 27 -24.52 -23.25 1.11
CA ALA A 27 -25.11 -23.22 2.44
C ALA A 27 -24.06 -23.73 3.42
N ALA A 28 -23.87 -22.94 4.45
CA ALA A 28 -23.09 -23.10 5.65
C ALA A 28 -22.89 -24.54 6.15
N VAL A 29 -21.62 -24.86 6.44
CA VAL A 29 -21.27 -25.86 7.45
C VAL A 29 -20.58 -25.11 8.59
N TYR A 30 -21.38 -24.62 9.52
CA TYR A 30 -20.90 -24.22 10.84
C TYR A 30 -20.78 -25.49 11.68
N GLY A 31 -19.58 -25.97 11.88
CA GLY A 31 -19.27 -27.02 12.82
C GLY A 31 -19.43 -26.49 14.26
N LYS A 32 -20.36 -27.10 15.00
CA LYS A 32 -20.61 -26.91 16.42
C LYS A 32 -19.38 -27.38 17.22
N ALA A 33 -18.79 -26.49 18.02
CA ALA A 33 -17.78 -26.84 19.01
C ALA A 33 -18.39 -27.73 20.10
N PRO A 34 -17.67 -28.77 20.61
CA PRO A 34 -18.14 -29.56 21.74
C PRO A 34 -17.92 -28.80 23.04
N ASP A 35 -19.02 -28.59 23.79
CA ASP A 35 -19.02 -28.21 25.17
C ASP A 35 -18.48 -29.37 26.03
N ALA A 36 -17.30 -29.19 26.61
CA ALA A 36 -16.82 -30.06 27.71
C ALA A 36 -16.85 -29.27 29.02
N PRO A 37 -17.48 -29.80 30.09
CA PRO A 37 -17.47 -29.15 31.39
C PRO A 37 -16.08 -29.32 32.03
N ILE A 38 -15.51 -28.20 32.46
CA ILE A 38 -14.29 -28.19 33.28
C ILE A 38 -14.74 -28.34 34.75
N GLU A 39 -14.48 -29.50 35.35
CA GLU A 39 -14.61 -29.70 36.80
C GLU A 39 -13.51 -28.90 37.52
N PRO A 40 -13.82 -28.24 38.64
CA PRO A 40 -12.83 -27.57 39.46
C PRO A 40 -12.16 -28.59 40.41
N ASP A 41 -10.96 -29.04 40.06
CA ASP A 41 -10.16 -29.83 41.01
C ASP A 41 -9.20 -28.92 41.81
N GLN A 42 -9.32 -29.08 43.06
CA GLN A 42 -8.66 -28.61 44.26
C GLN A 42 -7.28 -27.97 44.09
N LEU A 43 -7.21 -26.66 44.28
CA LEU A 43 -5.97 -25.95 44.58
C LEU A 43 -5.58 -26.13 46.05
N THR A 44 -4.60 -27.00 46.29
CA THR A 44 -3.84 -26.96 47.57
C THR A 44 -2.95 -25.73 47.51
N ALA A 45 -3.20 -24.82 48.45
CA ALA A 45 -2.39 -23.63 48.66
C ALA A 45 -0.98 -24.02 49.15
N VAL A 46 0.01 -23.83 48.29
CA VAL A 46 1.41 -23.69 48.69
C VAL A 46 1.81 -22.27 48.48
N THR A 47 1.90 -21.48 49.52
CA THR A 47 2.48 -20.14 49.50
C THR A 47 4.00 -20.25 49.59
N PRO A 48 4.77 -19.94 48.55
CA PRO A 48 6.15 -19.52 48.76
C PRO A 48 6.14 -18.01 49.00
N ASP A 49 6.61 -17.62 50.15
CA ASP A 49 7.03 -16.28 50.50
C ASP A 49 8.21 -15.90 49.54
N VAL A 50 7.93 -15.29 48.41
CA VAL A 50 8.93 -14.69 47.52
C VAL A 50 8.82 -13.19 47.70
N THR A 51 9.69 -12.68 48.58
CA THR A 51 9.99 -11.24 48.63
C THR A 51 10.54 -10.81 47.29
N LEU A 52 9.65 -10.24 46.43
CA LEU A 52 10.05 -9.60 45.18
C LEU A 52 10.70 -8.26 45.51
N GLU A 53 12.03 -8.24 45.53
CA GLU A 53 12.74 -6.96 45.38
C GLU A 53 12.38 -6.34 44.02
N PRO A 54 12.13 -5.03 43.96
CA PRO A 54 11.86 -4.36 42.68
C PRO A 54 13.14 -4.45 41.83
N VAL A 55 13.13 -5.31 40.81
CA VAL A 55 14.12 -5.26 39.75
C VAL A 55 13.83 -4.00 38.96
N GLU A 56 14.59 -2.94 39.20
CA GLU A 56 14.65 -1.78 38.35
C GLU A 56 15.18 -2.28 36.99
N THR A 57 14.28 -2.49 36.05
CA THR A 57 14.62 -2.72 34.63
C THR A 57 15.27 -1.43 34.16
N PRO A 58 16.53 -1.43 33.72
CA PRO A 58 17.11 -0.23 33.12
C PRO A 58 16.25 0.18 31.95
N LEU A 59 15.73 1.41 31.96
CA LEU A 59 15.14 2.06 30.81
C LEU A 59 16.23 2.07 29.72
N VAL A 60 16.12 1.16 28.75
CA VAL A 60 16.86 1.23 27.52
C VAL A 60 16.29 2.45 26.79
N GLU A 61 16.98 3.58 26.83
CA GLU A 61 16.67 4.72 25.99
C GLU A 61 16.77 4.22 24.54
N GLU A 62 15.62 4.10 23.87
CA GLU A 62 15.53 3.84 22.44
C GLU A 62 16.24 5.02 21.75
N PRO A 63 17.18 4.78 20.80
CA PRO A 63 17.88 5.85 20.13
C PRO A 63 16.85 6.82 19.53
N ALA A 64 16.90 8.08 19.90
CA ALA A 64 16.01 9.10 19.38
C ALA A 64 16.11 9.11 17.84
N GLU A 65 14.98 8.90 17.15
CA GLU A 65 14.96 9.06 15.70
C GLU A 65 15.42 10.46 15.33
N PRO A 66 16.25 10.62 14.27
CA PRO A 66 16.74 11.92 13.86
C PRO A 66 15.55 12.84 13.50
N GLU A 67 15.62 14.08 13.97
CA GLU A 67 14.61 15.09 13.67
C GLU A 67 14.45 15.29 12.15
N PRO A 68 13.21 15.34 11.62
CA PRO A 68 12.95 15.53 10.19
C PRO A 68 13.53 16.86 9.68
N VAL A 69 14.24 16.83 8.57
CA VAL A 69 14.85 18.01 7.94
C VAL A 69 13.92 18.55 6.85
N LEU A 70 13.46 19.80 6.97
CA LEU A 70 12.65 20.44 5.93
C LEU A 70 13.47 20.63 4.63
N LEU A 71 13.04 19.97 3.54
CA LEU A 71 13.61 20.14 2.20
C LEU A 71 13.00 21.31 1.44
N GLY A 72 11.80 21.76 1.82
CA GLY A 72 11.07 22.85 1.20
C GLY A 72 9.76 22.43 0.56
N SER A 73 9.25 23.28 -0.34
CA SER A 73 7.98 23.04 -1.03
C SER A 73 8.20 22.24 -2.32
N PHE A 74 7.49 21.12 -2.46
CA PHE A 74 7.58 20.21 -3.59
C PHE A 74 6.26 20.16 -4.35
N ARG A 75 6.37 19.92 -5.66
CA ARG A 75 5.27 19.56 -6.54
C ARG A 75 4.94 18.08 -6.31
N ILE A 76 3.75 17.79 -5.80
CA ILE A 76 3.29 16.42 -5.50
C ILE A 76 2.25 16.04 -6.53
N THR A 77 2.49 14.96 -7.25
CA THR A 77 1.58 14.34 -8.21
C THR A 77 1.45 12.85 -7.92
N ALA A 78 0.67 12.14 -8.72
CA ALA A 78 0.50 10.71 -8.57
C ALA A 78 0.55 9.99 -9.92
N TYR A 79 1.02 8.74 -9.90
CA TYR A 79 1.07 7.88 -11.05
C TYR A 79 0.67 6.44 -10.71
N CYS A 80 0.39 5.65 -11.71
CA CYS A 80 0.19 4.20 -11.57
C CYS A 80 0.96 3.48 -12.68
N SER A 81 0.97 2.16 -12.62
CA SER A 81 1.71 1.32 -13.56
C SER A 81 1.10 1.18 -14.97
N CYS A 82 0.03 1.89 -15.30
CA CYS A 82 -0.64 1.77 -16.61
C CYS A 82 0.13 2.47 -17.75
N GLU A 83 -0.21 2.16 -19.00
CA GLU A 83 0.41 2.77 -20.20
C GLU A 83 0.24 4.28 -20.26
N LYS A 84 -0.84 4.85 -19.72
CA LYS A 84 -1.06 6.30 -19.70
C LYS A 84 -0.07 7.03 -18.80
N CYS A 85 0.33 6.40 -17.69
CA CYS A 85 1.28 6.97 -16.73
C CYS A 85 2.73 6.61 -17.06
N CYS A 86 3.00 5.36 -17.44
CA CYS A 86 4.35 4.81 -17.60
C CYS A 86 4.76 4.58 -19.06
N GLY A 87 3.87 4.81 -20.05
CA GLY A 87 4.19 4.57 -21.45
C GLY A 87 4.67 3.14 -21.70
N GLU A 88 5.82 3.00 -22.37
CA GLU A 88 6.39 1.68 -22.70
C GLU A 88 6.83 0.88 -21.46
N TRP A 89 7.19 1.52 -20.36
CA TRP A 89 7.55 0.86 -19.11
C TRP A 89 6.40 0.05 -18.50
N ALA A 90 5.15 0.38 -18.85
CA ALA A 90 3.99 -0.40 -18.42
C ALA A 90 4.02 -1.87 -18.85
N LYS A 91 4.79 -2.22 -19.90
CA LYS A 91 4.94 -3.59 -20.41
C LYS A 91 5.98 -4.40 -19.66
N ASN A 92 6.88 -3.74 -18.93
CA ASN A 92 7.94 -4.41 -18.17
C ASN A 92 7.44 -4.84 -16.80
N ARG A 93 6.77 -6.01 -16.74
CA ARG A 93 6.17 -6.56 -15.53
C ARG A 93 6.57 -8.03 -15.35
N PRO A 94 7.82 -8.31 -14.95
CA PRO A 94 8.25 -9.68 -14.67
C PRO A 94 7.35 -10.27 -13.59
N ASN A 95 6.76 -11.44 -13.87
CA ASN A 95 5.81 -12.12 -12.98
C ASN A 95 4.56 -11.28 -12.56
N GLY A 96 4.21 -10.26 -13.36
CA GLY A 96 3.10 -9.35 -13.04
C GLY A 96 3.42 -8.31 -11.97
N ILE A 97 4.66 -8.24 -11.47
CA ILE A 97 5.10 -7.32 -10.41
C ILE A 97 5.59 -6.00 -11.02
N VAL A 98 5.24 -4.89 -10.38
CA VAL A 98 5.71 -3.54 -10.73
C VAL A 98 6.95 -3.21 -9.92
N TYR A 99 8.10 -3.15 -10.57
CA TYR A 99 9.36 -2.76 -9.93
C TYR A 99 9.69 -1.29 -10.23
N GLY A 100 10.12 -0.56 -9.19
CA GLY A 100 10.68 0.78 -9.34
C GLY A 100 12.17 0.76 -9.70
N ALA A 101 12.74 1.95 -9.88
CA ALA A 101 14.16 2.13 -10.20
C ALA A 101 15.11 1.59 -9.10
N ALA A 102 14.65 1.46 -7.87
CA ALA A 102 15.40 0.82 -6.77
C ALA A 102 15.45 -0.73 -6.88
N GLY A 103 14.77 -1.32 -7.87
CA GLY A 103 14.68 -2.78 -8.02
C GLY A 103 13.75 -3.46 -7.00
N VAL A 104 12.92 -2.70 -6.30
CA VAL A 104 11.93 -3.19 -5.34
C VAL A 104 10.52 -3.03 -5.88
N GLU A 105 9.58 -3.86 -5.39
CA GLU A 105 8.17 -3.78 -5.74
C GLU A 105 7.56 -2.47 -5.25
N LEU A 106 6.87 -1.76 -6.15
CA LEU A 106 6.14 -0.54 -5.80
C LEU A 106 4.82 -0.87 -5.11
N LYS A 107 4.53 -0.15 -4.03
CA LYS A 107 3.33 -0.32 -3.21
C LYS A 107 2.62 1.02 -3.00
N ALA A 108 1.31 1.05 -3.26
CA ALA A 108 0.49 2.23 -2.98
C ALA A 108 0.52 2.58 -1.50
N GLY A 109 0.60 3.89 -1.19
CA GLY A 109 0.72 4.38 0.19
C GLY A 109 2.12 4.27 0.81
N VAL A 110 3.11 3.71 0.08
CA VAL A 110 4.49 3.54 0.54
C VAL A 110 5.49 4.12 -0.45
N SER A 111 5.33 3.80 -1.74
CA SER A 111 6.32 4.09 -2.77
C SER A 111 6.10 5.45 -3.43
N CYS A 112 7.17 6.15 -3.72
CA CYS A 112 7.14 7.33 -4.57
C CYS A 112 8.33 7.36 -5.54
N ALA A 113 8.18 8.14 -6.62
CA ALA A 113 9.24 8.52 -7.54
C ALA A 113 9.70 9.95 -7.22
N SER A 114 11.01 10.14 -7.13
CA SER A 114 11.62 11.46 -6.86
C SER A 114 13.06 11.50 -7.38
N PRO A 115 13.64 12.68 -7.69
CA PRO A 115 15.06 12.85 -7.93
C PRO A 115 15.94 12.62 -6.69
N LEU A 116 15.38 12.67 -5.48
CA LEU A 116 16.09 12.39 -4.22
C LEU A 116 16.75 11.01 -4.23
N PRO A 117 17.76 10.71 -3.41
CA PRO A 117 18.43 9.41 -3.35
C PRO A 117 17.42 8.27 -3.20
N LEU A 118 17.61 7.14 -3.91
CA LEU A 118 16.77 5.95 -3.74
C LEU A 118 16.94 5.40 -2.32
N GLY A 119 15.82 5.05 -1.69
CA GLY A 119 15.78 4.61 -0.30
C GLY A 119 15.56 5.73 0.71
N SER A 120 15.61 7.01 0.29
CA SER A 120 15.27 8.12 1.20
C SER A 120 13.84 7.99 1.70
N VAL A 121 13.63 8.22 2.99
CA VAL A 121 12.32 8.33 3.62
C VAL A 121 11.94 9.79 3.70
N VAL A 122 10.83 10.16 3.09
CA VAL A 122 10.30 11.52 3.06
C VAL A 122 8.91 11.56 3.68
N GLU A 123 8.67 12.58 4.48
CA GLU A 123 7.34 12.93 4.96
C GLU A 123 6.77 14.05 4.10
N VAL A 124 5.59 13.84 3.52
CA VAL A 124 4.86 14.84 2.75
C VAL A 124 3.77 15.41 3.64
N GLU A 125 3.79 16.72 3.88
CA GLU A 125 2.85 17.40 4.78
C GLU A 125 1.40 17.04 4.48
N GLY A 126 0.70 16.50 5.49
CA GLY A 126 -0.70 16.11 5.39
C GLY A 126 -0.99 14.83 4.59
N LEU A 127 0.03 14.16 4.05
CA LEU A 127 -0.13 12.90 3.30
C LEU A 127 0.57 11.71 3.96
N GLY A 128 1.58 11.96 4.81
CA GLY A 128 2.34 10.91 5.50
C GLY A 128 3.68 10.61 4.87
N GLU A 129 4.23 9.44 5.19
CA GLU A 129 5.58 9.03 4.82
C GLU A 129 5.60 8.17 3.55
N TYR A 130 6.65 8.41 2.74
CA TYR A 130 6.90 7.67 1.50
C TYR A 130 8.38 7.32 1.39
N ILE A 131 8.66 6.22 0.71
CA ILE A 131 10.03 5.80 0.40
C ILE A 131 10.30 6.07 -1.09
N VAL A 132 11.41 6.73 -1.39
CA VAL A 132 11.85 6.99 -2.77
C VAL A 132 12.34 5.66 -3.38
N GLN A 133 11.49 5.00 -4.14
CA GLN A 133 11.76 3.69 -4.74
C GLN A 133 11.77 3.71 -6.27
N ASP A 134 11.41 4.87 -6.86
CA ASP A 134 11.35 5.03 -8.30
C ASP A 134 11.90 6.38 -8.76
N ARG A 135 12.04 6.54 -10.08
CA ARG A 135 12.57 7.76 -10.72
C ARG A 135 11.52 8.35 -11.65
N PRO A 136 11.29 9.66 -11.58
CA PRO A 136 10.53 10.33 -12.62
C PRO A 136 11.29 10.29 -13.95
N ALA A 137 10.57 10.34 -15.06
CA ALA A 137 11.20 10.44 -16.37
C ALA A 137 12.00 11.75 -16.49
N GLN A 138 13.14 11.73 -17.20
CA GLN A 138 14.03 12.89 -17.30
C GLN A 138 13.29 14.15 -17.82
N TRP A 139 12.41 14.01 -18.80
CA TRP A 139 11.65 15.15 -19.32
C TRP A 139 10.74 15.83 -18.28
N VAL A 140 10.33 15.08 -17.23
CA VAL A 140 9.55 15.61 -16.10
C VAL A 140 10.44 16.51 -15.24
N ILE A 141 11.67 16.06 -14.97
CA ILE A 141 12.68 16.82 -14.23
C ILE A 141 13.05 18.09 -15.01
N ASP A 142 13.31 17.96 -16.30
CA ASP A 142 13.67 19.09 -17.18
C ASP A 142 12.57 20.16 -17.23
N LYS A 143 11.32 19.76 -17.15
CA LYS A 143 10.18 20.66 -17.24
C LYS A 143 9.77 21.29 -15.92
N TYR A 144 9.85 20.55 -14.82
CA TYR A 144 9.28 20.95 -13.53
C TYR A 144 10.32 21.11 -12.42
N GLY A 145 11.57 20.78 -12.69
CA GLY A 145 12.68 20.86 -11.72
C GLY A 145 12.76 19.61 -10.83
N GLU A 146 13.68 19.68 -9.88
CA GLU A 146 14.01 18.55 -8.99
C GLU A 146 13.07 18.43 -7.78
N ASN A 147 12.39 19.51 -7.40
CA ASN A 147 11.50 19.54 -6.24
C ASN A 147 10.13 18.93 -6.59
N GLN A 148 10.14 17.61 -6.85
CA GLN A 148 8.92 16.89 -7.17
C GLN A 148 8.91 15.48 -6.61
N ILE A 149 7.71 15.03 -6.28
CA ILE A 149 7.40 13.67 -5.85
C ILE A 149 6.16 13.21 -6.61
N ASP A 150 6.26 12.02 -7.21
CA ASP A 150 5.13 11.31 -7.81
C ASP A 150 4.78 10.11 -6.91
N ILE A 151 3.62 10.13 -6.27
CA ILE A 151 3.17 9.05 -5.38
C ILE A 151 2.60 7.91 -6.20
N TYR A 152 3.00 6.67 -5.89
CA TYR A 152 2.50 5.48 -6.57
C TYR A 152 1.10 5.09 -6.07
N PHE A 153 0.21 4.81 -7.02
CA PHE A 153 -1.14 4.29 -6.81
C PHE A 153 -1.36 3.00 -7.61
N ASP A 154 -2.22 2.11 -7.14
CA ASP A 154 -2.47 0.82 -7.80
C ASP A 154 -3.26 0.97 -9.11
N ASN A 155 -4.01 2.05 -9.29
CA ASN A 155 -4.86 2.25 -10.45
C ASN A 155 -4.87 3.70 -10.95
N HIS A 156 -5.26 3.86 -12.22
CA HIS A 156 -5.24 5.15 -12.91
C HIS A 156 -6.29 6.13 -12.40
N GLU A 157 -7.44 5.64 -11.98
CA GLU A 157 -8.53 6.50 -11.49
C GLU A 157 -8.12 7.22 -10.20
N ALA A 158 -7.59 6.48 -9.22
CA ALA A 158 -7.09 7.05 -7.97
C ALA A 158 -5.91 8.01 -8.20
N ALA A 159 -4.95 7.64 -9.06
CA ALA A 159 -3.83 8.52 -9.41
C ALA A 159 -4.31 9.81 -10.08
N SER A 160 -5.28 9.73 -10.98
CA SER A 160 -5.84 10.91 -11.67
C SER A 160 -6.66 11.79 -10.71
N ALA A 161 -7.41 11.20 -9.79
CA ALA A 161 -8.21 11.92 -8.80
C ALA A 161 -7.35 12.66 -7.77
N PHE A 162 -6.13 12.17 -7.50
CA PHE A 162 -5.17 12.82 -6.59
C PHE A 162 -4.82 14.24 -7.03
N GLY A 163 -4.61 14.45 -8.33
CA GLY A 163 -4.29 15.73 -8.95
C GLY A 163 -2.89 16.25 -8.61
N LEU A 164 -2.73 17.57 -8.64
CA LEU A 164 -1.50 18.29 -8.32
C LEU A 164 -1.65 19.02 -6.97
N LYS A 165 -0.63 18.89 -6.12
CA LYS A 165 -0.54 19.62 -4.86
C LYS A 165 0.85 20.27 -4.74
N GLN A 166 0.92 21.34 -3.95
CA GLN A 166 2.18 21.96 -3.56
C GLN A 166 2.28 21.88 -2.04
N LEU A 167 3.17 21.04 -1.52
CA LEU A 167 3.25 20.71 -0.11
C LEU A 167 4.70 20.75 0.38
N ASN A 168 4.91 20.99 1.66
CA ASN A 168 6.21 20.87 2.28
C ASN A 168 6.61 19.39 2.39
N VAL A 169 7.90 19.13 2.20
CA VAL A 169 8.49 17.80 2.29
C VAL A 169 9.65 17.85 3.28
N TYR A 170 9.70 16.85 4.14
CA TYR A 170 10.74 16.67 5.15
C TYR A 170 11.49 15.38 4.87
N LEU A 171 12.80 15.40 5.01
CA LEU A 171 13.64 14.20 4.97
C LEU A 171 13.70 13.60 6.38
N LYS A 172 13.28 12.34 6.53
CA LYS A 172 13.32 11.60 7.80
C LYS A 172 14.51 10.65 7.88
N GLY A 173 14.95 10.13 6.76
CA GLY A 173 16.10 9.23 6.70
C GLY A 173 16.71 9.17 5.31
N GLU A 174 18.02 9.01 5.28
CA GLU A 174 18.77 8.70 4.06
C GLU A 174 19.04 7.19 4.00
N PRO A 175 19.22 6.60 2.79
CA PRO A 175 19.60 5.21 2.68
C PRO A 175 20.95 4.98 3.35
N GLU A 176 21.06 3.88 4.09
CA GLU A 176 22.35 3.42 4.60
C GLU A 176 23.30 3.17 3.42
N LYS A 177 24.54 3.63 3.52
CA LYS A 177 25.55 3.54 2.46
C LYS A 177 26.17 2.17 2.40
#